data_bb19725c46136da196842dcbf8ff22bf
#
_entry.id   bb19725c46136da196842dcbf8ff22bf
#
_cell.length_a   1.000
_cell.length_b   1.000
_cell.length_c   1.000
_cell.angle_alpha   90.00
_cell.angle_beta   90.00
_cell.angle_gamma   90.00
#
_symmetry.space_group_name_H-M   'P 1'
#
loop_
_entity.id
_entity.type
_entity.pdbx_description
1 polymer ?
#
loop_
_entity_poly.entity_id
_entity_poly.type
_entity_poly.pdbx_seq_one_letter_code
_entity_poly.pdbx_strand_id
1 'polypeptide(L)'
;KQIEGVRDKFKSKLQSLEKRNASKTLEGATFEEVGCDAIFVDEAHYFKNLAVSGGSVPGMQTSDAAKCEDLLMKCEYLRDNGRGNNIVFATGTPVTNTMAELYNMQRYLSPNLLDSQGVSNFSAWAKTFGEVTETLEPKPEGGGLDIKRRFARFQNLPELMSSFHCYSDIMTADDLDLDLPELESHAVAVPATPEQLAEVEALVERGEKVHAGCDPSMDNMLKITGDGRKVALDPKLLYLEDDPDMEPLSGGKVDECVRNILDIRDRTEGERGAQLVFVDSSTPASGRWNIQDDVRRRLIEAGVPESEIACVTDAKGKSKLKEALYEKVHSGDIRILLGSTTTLGTGTNVQTRL
;
A
#
# COMPACT_ATOMS: atom_id res chain seq x y z
N LYS A 1 22.54 -23.10 16.20
CA LYS A 1 22.63 -21.86 15.37
C LYS A 1 21.28 -21.26 15.01
N GLN A 2 20.31 -22.01 14.40
CA GLN A 2 18.99 -21.46 14.06
C GLN A 2 18.15 -21.05 15.30
N ILE A 3 18.12 -21.91 16.32
CA ILE A 3 17.40 -21.65 17.58
C ILE A 3 18.04 -20.49 18.35
N GLU A 4 19.35 -20.38 18.35
CA GLU A 4 20.07 -19.28 18.97
C GLU A 4 19.77 -17.94 18.28
N GLY A 5 19.77 -17.91 16.95
CA GLY A 5 19.43 -16.72 16.18
C GLY A 5 17.97 -16.25 16.42
N VAL A 6 17.02 -17.17 16.58
CA VAL A 6 15.63 -16.86 16.93
C VAL A 6 15.57 -16.31 18.36
N ARG A 7 16.24 -16.94 19.31
CA ARG A 7 16.30 -16.47 20.71
C ARG A 7 16.90 -15.06 20.82
N ASP A 8 17.98 -14.79 20.08
CA ASP A 8 18.66 -13.49 20.14
C ASP A 8 17.81 -12.40 19.47
N LYS A 9 17.06 -12.74 18.43
CA LYS A 9 16.06 -11.86 17.82
C LYS A 9 14.92 -11.51 18.79
N PHE A 10 14.42 -12.47 19.54
CA PHE A 10 13.42 -12.21 20.59
C PHE A 10 13.99 -11.40 21.76
N LYS A 11 15.22 -11.67 22.19
CA LYS A 11 15.88 -10.87 23.23
C LYS A 11 16.07 -9.41 22.81
N SER A 12 16.56 -9.17 21.58
CA SER A 12 16.74 -7.80 21.09
C SER A 12 15.40 -7.07 20.93
N LYS A 13 14.33 -7.80 20.55
CA LYS A 13 12.97 -7.24 20.46
C LYS A 13 12.42 -6.89 21.85
N LEU A 14 12.59 -7.77 22.84
CA LEU A 14 12.22 -7.50 24.22
C LEU A 14 12.93 -6.27 24.79
N GLN A 15 14.25 -6.18 24.60
CA GLN A 15 15.04 -5.01 25.02
C GLN A 15 14.62 -3.72 24.32
N SER A 16 14.21 -3.78 23.05
CA SER A 16 13.70 -2.62 22.32
C SER A 16 12.34 -2.15 22.85
N LEU A 17 11.48 -3.09 23.24
CA LEU A 17 10.18 -2.81 23.87
C LEU A 17 10.38 -2.22 25.28
N GLU A 18 11.27 -2.79 26.08
CA GLU A 18 11.63 -2.26 27.41
C GLU A 18 12.20 -0.83 27.31
N LYS A 19 13.10 -0.57 26.36
CA LYS A 19 13.63 0.78 26.11
C LYS A 19 12.54 1.77 25.65
N ARG A 20 11.62 1.33 24.80
CA ARG A 20 10.47 2.15 24.37
C ARG A 20 9.55 2.47 25.53
N ASN A 21 9.28 1.52 26.40
CA ASN A 21 8.45 1.73 27.59
C ASN A 21 9.16 2.63 28.62
N ALA A 22 10.47 2.50 28.78
CA ALA A 22 11.26 3.34 29.69
C ALA A 22 11.46 4.79 29.15
N SER A 23 11.50 4.99 27.83
CA SER A 23 11.68 6.31 27.20
C SER A 23 10.38 7.08 27.00
N LYS A 24 9.24 6.42 27.07
CA LYS A 24 7.93 7.05 27.11
C LYS A 24 7.55 7.26 28.57
N THR A 25 8.00 8.36 29.16
CA THR A 25 7.26 9.01 30.25
C THR A 25 5.94 9.45 29.60
N LEU A 26 4.94 8.58 29.69
CA LEU A 26 3.63 8.83 29.12
C LEU A 26 2.96 9.93 29.95
N GLU A 27 2.98 11.14 29.43
CA GLU A 27 1.99 12.15 29.77
C GLU A 27 0.64 11.69 29.19
N GLY A 28 0.05 10.61 29.71
CA GLY A 28 -1.22 10.09 29.24
C GLY A 28 -1.62 8.79 29.94
N ALA A 29 -2.93 8.56 30.04
CA ALA A 29 -3.46 7.33 30.59
C ALA A 29 -3.05 6.09 29.77
N THR A 30 -2.76 4.99 30.44
CA THR A 30 -2.56 3.68 29.78
C THR A 30 -3.90 3.16 29.24
N PHE A 31 -3.84 2.15 28.35
CA PHE A 31 -5.05 1.54 27.80
C PHE A 31 -5.94 0.95 28.91
N GLU A 32 -5.34 0.38 29.92
CA GLU A 32 -6.00 -0.17 31.10
C GLU A 32 -6.69 0.94 31.93
N GLU A 33 -6.03 2.08 32.12
CA GLU A 33 -6.56 3.22 32.87
C GLU A 33 -7.71 3.93 32.12
N VAL A 34 -7.71 3.89 30.79
CA VAL A 34 -8.83 4.41 29.96
C VAL A 34 -10.08 3.55 30.18
N GLY A 35 -9.94 2.26 30.53
CA GLY A 35 -11.05 1.39 30.85
C GLY A 35 -11.93 1.05 29.64
N CYS A 36 -11.35 0.82 28.48
CA CYS A 36 -12.08 0.47 27.26
C CYS A 36 -12.82 -0.86 27.41
N ASP A 37 -14.08 -0.89 27.00
CA ASP A 37 -14.94 -2.08 26.98
C ASP A 37 -15.06 -2.70 25.58
N ALA A 38 -14.76 -1.94 24.54
CA ALA A 38 -14.84 -2.38 23.14
C ALA A 38 -13.81 -1.66 22.28
N ILE A 39 -13.37 -2.32 21.20
CA ILE A 39 -12.54 -1.75 20.16
C ILE A 39 -13.23 -1.89 18.81
N PHE A 40 -13.44 -0.78 18.12
CA PHE A 40 -13.86 -0.74 16.73
C PHE A 40 -12.69 -0.22 15.89
N VAL A 41 -12.23 -1.04 14.94
CA VAL A 41 -11.09 -0.72 14.07
C VAL A 41 -11.61 -0.52 12.66
N ASP A 42 -11.70 0.72 12.25
CA ASP A 42 -11.96 1.07 10.86
C ASP A 42 -10.70 0.94 10.01
N GLU A 43 -10.84 0.62 8.72
CA GLU A 43 -9.74 0.34 7.80
C GLU A 43 -8.75 -0.69 8.40
N ALA A 44 -9.29 -1.77 8.95
CA ALA A 44 -8.55 -2.79 9.68
C ALA A 44 -7.41 -3.44 8.87
N HIS A 45 -7.46 -3.34 7.54
CA HIS A 45 -6.37 -3.80 6.67
C HIS A 45 -5.02 -3.11 6.94
N TYR A 46 -5.00 -1.96 7.60
CA TYR A 46 -3.75 -1.34 8.06
C TYR A 46 -3.04 -2.12 9.17
N PHE A 47 -3.72 -3.07 9.81
CA PHE A 47 -3.20 -3.91 10.90
C PHE A 47 -2.91 -5.36 10.47
N LYS A 48 -2.97 -5.68 9.18
CA LYS A 48 -2.76 -7.02 8.62
C LYS A 48 -1.33 -7.56 8.76
N ASN A 49 -0.33 -6.67 8.96
CA ASN A 49 1.08 -7.01 9.03
C ASN A 49 1.51 -7.37 10.46
N LEU A 50 0.90 -8.43 11.01
CA LEU A 50 1.26 -8.96 12.32
C LEU A 50 2.37 -10.00 12.17
N ALA A 51 3.34 -9.98 13.08
CA ALA A 51 4.39 -11.00 13.11
C ALA A 51 3.82 -12.41 13.22
N VAL A 52 4.28 -13.32 12.37
CA VAL A 52 3.88 -14.73 12.41
C VAL A 52 4.99 -15.58 13.00
N SER A 53 4.63 -16.53 13.85
CA SER A 53 5.53 -17.54 14.40
C SER A 53 5.40 -18.84 13.60
N GLY A 54 6.50 -19.59 13.44
CA GLY A 54 6.45 -20.93 12.86
C GLY A 54 7.15 -21.11 11.51
N GLY A 55 7.93 -20.12 11.08
CA GLY A 55 8.80 -20.24 9.91
C GLY A 55 8.25 -19.60 8.64
N SER A 56 9.12 -19.51 7.63
CA SER A 56 8.79 -18.97 6.32
C SER A 56 8.08 -20.01 5.47
N VAL A 57 6.98 -19.65 4.86
CA VAL A 57 6.31 -20.44 3.84
C VAL A 57 6.67 -19.86 2.46
N PRO A 58 7.17 -20.67 1.52
CA PRO A 58 7.55 -20.19 0.20
C PRO A 58 6.41 -19.41 -0.49
N GLY A 59 6.70 -18.21 -0.97
CA GLY A 59 5.73 -17.35 -1.63
C GLY A 59 4.77 -16.59 -0.71
N MET A 60 4.86 -16.78 0.60
CA MET A 60 4.17 -15.95 1.57
C MET A 60 5.15 -15.02 2.27
N GLN A 61 5.17 -13.77 1.88
CA GLN A 61 5.90 -12.76 2.60
C GLN A 61 5.13 -12.38 3.87
N THR A 62 5.82 -12.40 4.99
CA THR A 62 5.30 -11.91 6.27
C THR A 62 6.09 -10.69 6.68
N SER A 63 5.40 -9.63 7.03
CA SER A 63 5.99 -8.42 7.57
C SER A 63 5.45 -8.20 8.97
N ASP A 64 6.22 -7.54 9.82
CA ASP A 64 5.78 -7.14 11.14
C ASP A 64 5.76 -5.61 11.28
N ALA A 65 4.74 -5.10 11.93
CA ALA A 65 4.62 -3.70 12.26
C ALA A 65 4.26 -3.54 13.74
N ALA A 66 4.99 -2.69 14.45
CA ALA A 66 4.80 -2.48 15.88
C ALA A 66 3.36 -2.09 16.26
N LYS A 67 2.65 -1.37 15.39
CA LYS A 67 1.23 -1.03 15.60
C LYS A 67 0.31 -2.24 15.61
N CYS A 68 0.67 -3.30 14.85
CA CYS A 68 -0.12 -4.53 14.78
C CYS A 68 0.03 -5.34 16.08
N GLU A 69 1.24 -5.40 16.61
CA GLU A 69 1.50 -6.05 17.91
C GLU A 69 0.82 -5.29 19.06
N ASP A 70 0.87 -3.96 19.03
CA ASP A 70 0.20 -3.13 20.03
C ASP A 70 -1.33 -3.35 20.01
N LEU A 71 -1.94 -3.42 18.82
CA LEU A 71 -3.36 -3.74 18.69
C LEU A 71 -3.67 -5.16 19.18
N LEU A 72 -2.82 -6.15 18.87
CA LEU A 72 -3.03 -7.53 19.34
C LEU A 72 -3.03 -7.60 20.86
N MET A 73 -2.07 -6.95 21.54
CA MET A 73 -2.03 -6.89 23.00
C MET A 73 -3.30 -6.29 23.59
N LYS A 74 -3.86 -5.24 22.97
CA LYS A 74 -5.13 -4.65 23.39
C LYS A 74 -6.32 -5.60 23.20
N CYS A 75 -6.34 -6.34 22.09
CA CYS A 75 -7.34 -7.37 21.85
C CYS A 75 -7.24 -8.53 22.86
N GLU A 76 -6.02 -8.95 23.20
CA GLU A 76 -5.78 -9.98 24.21
C GLU A 76 -6.21 -9.50 25.60
N TYR A 77 -5.86 -8.26 25.97
CA TYR A 77 -6.33 -7.66 27.22
C TYR A 77 -7.86 -7.67 27.35
N LEU A 78 -8.60 -7.31 26.28
CA LEU A 78 -10.06 -7.37 26.31
C LEU A 78 -10.57 -8.81 26.47
N ARG A 79 -9.97 -9.78 25.80
CA ARG A 79 -10.35 -11.21 25.92
C ARG A 79 -10.12 -11.74 27.34
N ASP A 80 -8.95 -11.44 27.93
CA ASP A 80 -8.62 -11.88 29.28
C ASP A 80 -9.53 -11.27 30.34
N ASN A 81 -10.11 -10.10 30.06
CA ASN A 81 -11.11 -9.46 30.90
C ASN A 81 -12.57 -9.83 30.53
N GLY A 82 -12.78 -10.90 29.75
CA GLY A 82 -14.11 -11.38 29.37
C GLY A 82 -14.84 -10.53 28.32
N ARG A 83 -14.13 -9.62 27.64
CA ARG A 83 -14.66 -8.68 26.64
C ARG A 83 -14.24 -9.04 25.20
N GLY A 84 -13.86 -10.29 24.95
CA GLY A 84 -13.35 -10.73 23.65
C GLY A 84 -14.32 -10.59 22.48
N ASN A 85 -15.63 -10.57 22.77
CA ASN A 85 -16.66 -10.36 21.75
C ASN A 85 -16.86 -8.87 21.37
N ASN A 86 -16.17 -7.96 22.04
CA ASN A 86 -16.27 -6.53 21.83
C ASN A 86 -15.15 -5.98 20.93
N ILE A 87 -14.63 -6.83 20.05
CA ILE A 87 -13.58 -6.48 19.08
C ILE A 87 -14.19 -6.56 17.70
N VAL A 88 -14.33 -5.43 17.03
CA VAL A 88 -14.93 -5.30 15.70
C VAL A 88 -13.96 -4.68 14.74
N PHE A 89 -13.73 -5.34 13.61
CA PHE A 89 -12.91 -4.83 12.52
C PHE A 89 -13.80 -4.56 11.31
N ALA A 90 -13.65 -3.38 10.70
CA ALA A 90 -14.30 -3.01 9.46
C ALA A 90 -13.24 -2.76 8.38
N THR A 91 -13.41 -3.35 7.20
CA THR A 91 -12.55 -3.12 6.04
C THR A 91 -13.20 -3.62 4.76
N GLY A 92 -13.01 -2.88 3.67
CA GLY A 92 -13.37 -3.34 2.32
C GLY A 92 -12.36 -4.31 1.70
N THR A 93 -11.16 -4.47 2.28
CA THR A 93 -10.05 -5.26 1.72
C THR A 93 -9.32 -6.07 2.78
N PRO A 94 -9.95 -7.12 3.35
CA PRO A 94 -9.33 -7.91 4.44
C PRO A 94 -8.04 -8.61 4.03
N VAL A 95 -7.90 -8.94 2.74
CA VAL A 95 -6.72 -9.58 2.14
C VAL A 95 -6.34 -8.83 0.87
N THR A 96 -5.09 -8.39 0.74
CA THR A 96 -4.62 -7.64 -0.44
C THR A 96 -3.35 -8.21 -1.06
N ASN A 97 -2.36 -8.62 -0.27
CA ASN A 97 -1.04 -9.02 -0.77
C ASN A 97 -0.73 -10.50 -0.58
N THR A 98 -1.03 -11.03 0.60
CA THR A 98 -0.72 -12.43 0.93
C THR A 98 -1.82 -13.06 1.76
N MET A 99 -1.95 -14.38 1.67
CA MET A 99 -2.91 -15.13 2.46
C MET A 99 -2.59 -15.16 3.96
N ALA A 100 -1.36 -14.83 4.34
CA ALA A 100 -0.97 -14.64 5.73
C ALA A 100 -1.79 -13.52 6.41
N GLU A 101 -2.30 -12.57 5.63
CA GLU A 101 -3.15 -11.49 6.13
C GLU A 101 -4.47 -12.04 6.69
N LEU A 102 -5.08 -13.04 6.03
CA LEU A 102 -6.29 -13.69 6.53
C LEU A 102 -6.04 -14.42 7.86
N TYR A 103 -4.93 -15.16 7.96
CA TYR A 103 -4.50 -15.77 9.21
C TYR A 103 -4.33 -14.73 10.33
N ASN A 104 -3.72 -13.59 10.02
CA ASN A 104 -3.52 -12.51 10.99
C ASN A 104 -4.83 -11.88 11.44
N MET A 105 -5.79 -11.67 10.53
CA MET A 105 -7.13 -11.19 10.91
C MET A 105 -7.83 -12.18 11.86
N GLN A 106 -7.72 -13.48 11.59
CA GLN A 106 -8.28 -14.51 12.46
C GLN A 106 -7.62 -14.53 13.84
N ARG A 107 -6.34 -14.24 13.95
CA ARG A 107 -5.64 -14.12 15.25
C ARG A 107 -6.19 -12.98 16.11
N TYR A 108 -6.60 -11.86 15.49
CA TYR A 108 -7.24 -10.77 16.22
C TYR A 108 -8.66 -11.11 16.65
N LEU A 109 -9.42 -11.76 15.79
CA LEU A 109 -10.88 -11.88 15.95
C LEU A 109 -11.29 -13.20 16.60
N SER A 110 -10.65 -14.30 16.24
CA SER A 110 -11.06 -15.64 16.66
C SER A 110 -9.86 -16.60 16.89
N PRO A 111 -8.93 -16.29 17.81
CA PRO A 111 -7.79 -17.17 18.10
C PRO A 111 -8.23 -18.54 18.62
N ASN A 112 -9.30 -18.61 19.41
CA ASN A 112 -9.83 -19.87 19.95
C ASN A 112 -10.29 -20.84 18.84
N LEU A 113 -10.75 -20.32 17.70
CA LEU A 113 -11.09 -21.14 16.56
C LEU A 113 -9.85 -21.75 15.90
N LEU A 114 -8.75 -20.98 15.78
CA LEU A 114 -7.46 -21.50 15.32
C LEU A 114 -6.95 -22.62 16.24
N ASP A 115 -7.09 -22.45 17.56
CA ASP A 115 -6.68 -23.45 18.54
C ASP A 115 -7.52 -24.73 18.43
N SER A 116 -8.83 -24.62 18.34
CA SER A 116 -9.76 -25.74 18.23
C SER A 116 -9.55 -26.54 16.93
N GLN A 117 -9.11 -25.88 15.87
CA GLN A 117 -8.80 -26.50 14.58
C GLN A 117 -7.34 -27.05 14.52
N GLY A 118 -6.53 -26.81 15.55
CA GLY A 118 -5.12 -27.23 15.58
C GLY A 118 -4.21 -26.49 14.62
N VAL A 119 -4.60 -25.27 14.18
CA VAL A 119 -3.87 -24.45 13.20
C VAL A 119 -3.42 -23.10 13.76
N SER A 120 -3.25 -23.00 15.06
CA SER A 120 -2.75 -21.78 15.75
C SER A 120 -1.35 -21.37 15.29
N ASN A 121 -0.57 -22.31 14.78
CA ASN A 121 0.74 -22.04 14.19
C ASN A 121 0.57 -21.74 12.70
N PHE A 122 1.21 -20.66 12.20
CA PHE A 122 1.12 -20.26 10.80
C PHE A 122 1.53 -21.36 9.82
N SER A 123 2.59 -22.13 10.11
CA SER A 123 3.00 -23.23 9.25
C SER A 123 1.96 -24.34 9.17
N ALA A 124 1.23 -24.62 10.26
CA ALA A 124 0.14 -25.60 10.27
C ALA A 124 -1.04 -25.06 9.45
N TRP A 125 -1.45 -23.81 9.68
CA TRP A 125 -2.50 -23.12 8.94
C TRP A 125 -2.20 -23.11 7.42
N ALA A 126 -0.99 -22.69 7.05
CA ALA A 126 -0.58 -22.61 5.65
C ALA A 126 -0.54 -23.98 4.97
N LYS A 127 -0.16 -25.05 5.67
CA LYS A 127 -0.19 -26.42 5.14
C LYS A 127 -1.61 -26.97 5.02
N THR A 128 -2.51 -26.56 5.89
CA THR A 128 -3.91 -27.00 5.88
C THR A 128 -4.69 -26.35 4.75
N PHE A 129 -4.46 -25.06 4.50
CA PHE A 129 -5.27 -24.27 3.57
C PHE A 129 -4.53 -23.86 2.30
N GLY A 130 -3.25 -24.15 2.18
CA GLY A 130 -2.43 -23.73 1.07
C GLY A 130 -1.65 -24.82 0.36
N GLU A 131 -1.64 -24.75 -0.96
CA GLU A 131 -0.79 -25.54 -1.82
C GLU A 131 0.34 -24.70 -2.39
N VAL A 132 1.58 -25.16 -2.19
CA VAL A 132 2.77 -24.53 -2.76
C VAL A 132 3.09 -25.24 -4.06
N THR A 133 3.05 -24.51 -5.17
CA THR A 133 3.39 -24.99 -6.49
C THR A 133 4.71 -24.41 -6.99
N GLU A 134 5.35 -25.09 -7.91
CA GLU A 134 6.50 -24.60 -8.66
C GLU A 134 6.03 -24.05 -10.00
N THR A 135 6.34 -22.80 -10.28
CA THR A 135 5.99 -22.13 -11.53
C THR A 135 7.26 -21.64 -12.22
N LEU A 136 7.30 -21.78 -13.55
CA LEU A 136 8.32 -21.14 -14.38
C LEU A 136 7.92 -19.70 -14.61
N GLU A 137 8.71 -18.76 -14.12
CA GLU A 137 8.47 -17.33 -14.27
C GLU A 137 9.61 -16.67 -15.04
N PRO A 138 9.33 -15.66 -15.88
CA PRO A 138 10.37 -14.84 -16.47
C PRO A 138 11.21 -14.19 -15.37
N LYS A 139 12.53 -14.21 -15.55
CA LYS A 139 13.41 -13.47 -14.67
C LYS A 139 13.11 -11.96 -14.76
N PRO A 140 13.07 -11.23 -13.64
CA PRO A 140 12.78 -9.79 -13.65
C PRO A 140 13.73 -8.97 -14.53
N GLU A 141 14.96 -9.40 -14.65
CA GLU A 141 16.01 -8.81 -15.49
C GLU A 141 15.93 -9.23 -16.97
N GLY A 142 15.04 -10.13 -17.34
CA GLY A 142 15.00 -10.73 -18.67
C GLY A 142 15.98 -11.89 -18.85
N GLY A 143 16.10 -12.43 -20.08
CA GLY A 143 17.11 -13.43 -20.43
C GLY A 143 16.87 -14.86 -19.96
N GLY A 144 15.65 -15.21 -19.48
CA GLY A 144 15.36 -16.60 -19.13
C GLY A 144 14.18 -16.79 -18.20
N LEU A 145 13.99 -18.07 -17.82
CA LEU A 145 12.95 -18.48 -16.87
C LEU A 145 13.62 -18.94 -15.56
N ASP A 146 12.95 -18.75 -14.45
CA ASP A 146 13.34 -19.21 -13.13
C ASP A 146 12.22 -20.02 -12.50
N ILE A 147 12.57 -21.07 -11.74
CA ILE A 147 11.58 -21.85 -11.01
C ILE A 147 11.32 -21.16 -9.69
N LYS A 148 10.12 -20.61 -9.53
CA LYS A 148 9.66 -20.00 -8.29
C LYS A 148 8.69 -20.92 -7.56
N ARG A 149 8.94 -21.13 -6.28
CA ARG A 149 7.99 -21.81 -5.39
C ARG A 149 7.07 -20.75 -4.80
N ARG A 150 5.79 -20.86 -5.08
CA ARG A 150 4.78 -19.94 -4.57
C ARG A 150 3.60 -20.68 -3.99
N PHE A 151 2.98 -20.07 -3.00
CA PHE A 151 1.61 -20.39 -2.64
C PHE A 151 0.72 -20.02 -3.83
N ALA A 152 0.14 -21.01 -4.49
CA ALA A 152 -0.56 -20.79 -5.75
C ALA A 152 -2.06 -21.09 -5.67
N ARG A 153 -2.47 -21.97 -4.77
CA ARG A 153 -3.87 -22.39 -4.66
C ARG A 153 -4.28 -22.59 -3.22
N PHE A 154 -5.57 -22.37 -2.97
CA PHE A 154 -6.20 -22.85 -1.75
C PHE A 154 -6.58 -24.31 -1.87
N GLN A 155 -6.33 -25.04 -0.82
CA GLN A 155 -6.94 -26.34 -0.55
C GLN A 155 -7.86 -26.19 0.65
N ASN A 156 -8.81 -27.12 0.82
CA ASN A 156 -9.81 -27.08 1.88
C ASN A 156 -10.55 -25.72 1.96
N LEU A 157 -10.84 -25.15 0.80
CA LEU A 157 -11.51 -23.86 0.70
C LEU A 157 -12.86 -23.80 1.41
N PRO A 158 -13.73 -24.84 1.36
CA PRO A 158 -14.99 -24.84 2.09
C PRO A 158 -14.80 -24.70 3.60
N GLU A 159 -13.82 -25.37 4.19
CA GLU A 159 -13.50 -25.32 5.61
C GLU A 159 -12.91 -23.95 5.98
N LEU A 160 -12.06 -23.39 5.13
CA LEU A 160 -11.52 -22.05 5.31
C LEU A 160 -12.62 -20.99 5.28
N MET A 161 -13.53 -21.06 4.31
CA MET A 161 -14.66 -20.14 4.19
C MET A 161 -15.64 -20.29 5.35
N SER A 162 -15.94 -21.52 5.77
CA SER A 162 -16.77 -21.79 6.96
C SER A 162 -16.13 -21.18 8.20
N SER A 163 -14.83 -21.35 8.37
CA SER A 163 -14.07 -20.75 9.47
C SER A 163 -14.13 -19.22 9.44
N PHE A 164 -14.00 -18.64 8.24
CA PHE A 164 -14.07 -17.18 8.06
C PHE A 164 -15.44 -16.62 8.41
N HIS A 165 -16.52 -17.26 7.97
CA HIS A 165 -17.90 -16.85 8.30
C HIS A 165 -18.27 -16.98 9.79
N CYS A 166 -17.52 -17.76 10.57
CA CYS A 166 -17.77 -17.84 12.02
C CYS A 166 -17.49 -16.51 12.76
N TYR A 167 -16.64 -15.64 12.21
CA TYR A 167 -16.26 -14.38 12.85
C TYR A 167 -16.36 -13.16 11.94
N SER A 168 -16.92 -13.32 10.74
CA SER A 168 -17.08 -12.23 9.77
C SER A 168 -18.48 -12.18 9.19
N ASP A 169 -18.94 -10.98 8.96
CA ASP A 169 -20.11 -10.67 8.14
C ASP A 169 -19.63 -10.00 6.86
N ILE A 170 -20.11 -10.47 5.71
CA ILE A 170 -19.63 -10.04 4.40
C ILE A 170 -20.82 -9.56 3.59
N MET A 171 -20.71 -8.32 3.12
CA MET A 171 -21.65 -7.75 2.16
C MET A 171 -20.85 -7.33 0.91
N THR A 172 -21.21 -7.89 -0.23
CA THR A 172 -20.62 -7.52 -1.52
C THR A 172 -21.41 -6.38 -2.17
N ALA A 173 -20.85 -5.75 -3.21
CA ALA A 173 -21.59 -4.72 -3.94
C ALA A 173 -22.91 -5.23 -4.53
N ASP A 174 -22.96 -6.52 -4.88
CA ASP A 174 -24.17 -7.18 -5.41
C ASP A 174 -25.26 -7.40 -4.33
N ASP A 175 -24.86 -7.48 -3.04
CA ASP A 175 -25.78 -7.59 -1.92
C ASP A 175 -26.35 -6.22 -1.49
N LEU A 176 -25.71 -5.15 -1.96
CA LEU A 176 -26.07 -3.77 -1.64
C LEU A 176 -26.67 -3.13 -2.90
N ASP A 177 -27.91 -2.70 -2.83
CA ASP A 177 -28.56 -1.91 -3.90
C ASP A 177 -28.04 -0.47 -3.86
N LEU A 178 -26.76 -0.31 -4.29
CA LEU A 178 -26.07 0.97 -4.31
C LEU A 178 -26.24 1.63 -5.67
N ASP A 179 -26.66 2.89 -5.67
CA ASP A 179 -26.66 3.74 -6.84
C ASP A 179 -25.20 4.17 -7.16
N LEU A 180 -24.48 3.28 -7.85
CA LEU A 180 -23.10 3.50 -8.24
C LEU A 180 -23.02 4.10 -9.64
N PRO A 181 -22.13 5.05 -9.89
CA PRO A 181 -21.88 5.56 -11.24
C PRO A 181 -21.33 4.45 -12.14
N GLU A 182 -21.65 4.53 -13.42
CA GLU A 182 -21.07 3.63 -14.42
C GLU A 182 -19.57 3.86 -14.53
N LEU A 183 -18.78 2.77 -14.43
CA LEU A 183 -17.32 2.81 -14.53
C LEU A 183 -16.88 2.48 -15.96
N GLU A 184 -16.24 3.43 -16.62
CA GLU A 184 -15.57 3.23 -17.89
C GLU A 184 -14.04 3.27 -17.67
N SER A 185 -13.35 2.18 -17.99
CA SER A 185 -11.91 2.07 -17.77
C SER A 185 -11.13 2.11 -19.09
N HIS A 186 -10.26 3.10 -19.24
CA HIS A 186 -9.41 3.28 -20.42
C HIS A 186 -7.94 3.09 -20.08
N ALA A 187 -7.29 2.10 -20.71
CA ALA A 187 -5.85 1.90 -20.58
C ALA A 187 -5.12 2.62 -21.74
N VAL A 188 -4.32 3.62 -21.40
CA VAL A 188 -3.51 4.36 -22.37
C VAL A 188 -2.08 3.82 -22.34
N ALA A 189 -1.66 3.14 -23.42
CA ALA A 189 -0.32 2.64 -23.60
C ALA A 189 0.57 3.73 -24.23
N VAL A 190 1.61 4.14 -23.50
CA VAL A 190 2.60 5.10 -24.00
C VAL A 190 3.88 4.35 -24.35
N PRO A 191 4.36 4.42 -25.60
CA PRO A 191 5.63 3.80 -25.98
C PRO A 191 6.79 4.37 -25.17
N ALA A 192 7.78 3.53 -24.85
CA ALA A 192 8.99 3.98 -24.19
C ALA A 192 9.80 4.87 -25.14
N THR A 193 10.37 5.95 -24.62
CA THR A 193 11.27 6.82 -25.37
C THR A 193 12.66 6.19 -25.50
N PRO A 194 13.52 6.66 -26.43
CA PRO A 194 14.90 6.17 -26.54
C PRO A 194 15.69 6.31 -25.22
N GLU A 195 15.48 7.40 -24.48
CA GLU A 195 16.13 7.65 -23.19
C GLU A 195 15.68 6.60 -22.16
N GLN A 196 14.40 6.30 -22.09
CA GLN A 196 13.88 5.25 -21.20
C GLN A 196 14.44 3.87 -21.58
N LEU A 197 14.54 3.55 -22.86
CA LEU A 197 15.10 2.27 -23.32
C LEU A 197 16.56 2.12 -22.91
N ALA A 198 17.38 3.17 -23.06
CA ALA A 198 18.77 3.16 -22.61
C ALA A 198 18.90 2.92 -21.10
N GLU A 199 18.05 3.55 -20.29
CA GLU A 199 18.02 3.32 -18.85
C GLU A 199 17.57 1.89 -18.49
N VAL A 200 16.61 1.34 -19.21
CA VAL A 200 16.18 -0.06 -19.02
C VAL A 200 17.32 -1.03 -19.32
N GLU A 201 18.10 -0.81 -20.38
CA GLU A 201 19.29 -1.62 -20.69
C GLU A 201 20.30 -1.57 -19.53
N ALA A 202 20.58 -0.38 -18.99
CA ALA A 202 21.46 -0.23 -17.83
C ALA A 202 20.93 -0.96 -16.58
N LEU A 203 19.61 -0.95 -16.35
CA LEU A 203 18.99 -1.69 -15.25
C LEU A 203 19.10 -3.20 -15.43
N VAL A 204 18.97 -3.71 -16.66
CA VAL A 204 19.17 -5.13 -16.99
C VAL A 204 20.61 -5.55 -16.66
N GLU A 205 21.62 -4.79 -17.10
CA GLU A 205 23.02 -5.09 -16.77
C GLU A 205 23.29 -5.10 -15.25
N ARG A 206 22.66 -4.18 -14.50
CA ARG A 206 22.72 -4.17 -13.04
C ARG A 206 22.10 -5.44 -12.44
N GLY A 207 20.95 -5.88 -12.96
CA GLY A 207 20.28 -7.13 -12.56
C GLY A 207 21.16 -8.35 -12.76
N GLU A 208 21.85 -8.46 -13.91
CA GLU A 208 22.80 -9.53 -14.18
C GLU A 208 23.96 -9.55 -13.18
N LYS A 209 24.52 -8.38 -12.83
CA LYS A 209 25.58 -8.25 -11.82
C LYS A 209 25.12 -8.68 -10.42
N VAL A 210 23.89 -8.35 -10.04
CA VAL A 210 23.30 -8.81 -8.76
C VAL A 210 23.15 -10.32 -8.73
N HIS A 211 22.73 -10.94 -9.84
CA HIS A 211 22.62 -12.40 -9.94
C HIS A 211 24.00 -13.10 -9.96
N ALA A 212 25.02 -12.45 -10.50
CA ALA A 212 26.40 -12.93 -10.46
C ALA A 212 27.05 -12.84 -9.07
N GLY A 213 26.36 -12.25 -8.07
CA GLY A 213 26.83 -12.19 -6.68
C GLY A 213 27.40 -10.84 -6.25
N CYS A 214 26.86 -9.75 -6.73
CA CYS A 214 27.19 -8.41 -6.23
C CYS A 214 26.83 -8.29 -4.74
N ASP A 215 27.59 -7.48 -4.00
CA ASP A 215 27.28 -7.17 -2.60
C ASP A 215 25.91 -6.50 -2.49
N PRO A 216 24.93 -7.07 -1.74
CA PRO A 216 23.59 -6.52 -1.61
C PRO A 216 23.53 -5.10 -1.03
N SER A 217 24.58 -4.64 -0.35
CA SER A 217 24.71 -3.26 0.14
C SER A 217 25.00 -2.27 -0.98
N MET A 218 25.70 -2.71 -2.01
CA MET A 218 26.02 -1.90 -3.19
C MET A 218 24.83 -1.80 -4.12
N ASP A 219 24.27 -2.96 -4.55
CA ASP A 219 23.09 -3.03 -5.39
C ASP A 219 22.26 -4.29 -5.10
N ASN A 220 20.95 -4.23 -5.37
CA ASN A 220 20.04 -5.35 -5.16
C ASN A 220 18.77 -5.20 -5.99
N MET A 221 18.02 -6.30 -6.20
CA MET A 221 16.81 -6.31 -7.02
C MET A 221 15.72 -5.33 -6.54
N LEU A 222 15.63 -5.03 -5.24
CA LEU A 222 14.67 -4.07 -4.72
C LEU A 222 15.00 -2.65 -5.19
N LYS A 223 16.30 -2.29 -5.18
CA LYS A 223 16.80 -1.00 -5.66
C LYS A 223 16.57 -0.87 -7.17
N ILE A 224 16.95 -1.89 -7.94
CA ILE A 224 16.76 -1.94 -9.40
C ILE A 224 15.26 -1.83 -9.77
N THR A 225 14.38 -2.55 -9.09
CA THR A 225 12.93 -2.46 -9.31
C THR A 225 12.39 -1.07 -8.96
N GLY A 226 12.90 -0.47 -7.89
CA GLY A 226 12.56 0.91 -7.51
C GLY A 226 12.99 1.92 -8.58
N ASP A 227 14.19 1.77 -9.10
CA ASP A 227 14.72 2.61 -10.18
C ASP A 227 13.94 2.40 -11.50
N GLY A 228 13.59 1.15 -11.83
CA GLY A 228 12.73 0.86 -12.99
C GLY A 228 11.36 1.54 -12.94
N ARG A 229 10.76 1.66 -11.76
CA ARG A 229 9.52 2.44 -11.58
C ARG A 229 9.72 3.92 -11.84
N LYS A 230 10.88 4.49 -11.44
CA LYS A 230 11.23 5.88 -11.71
C LYS A 230 11.42 6.11 -13.20
N VAL A 231 12.21 5.25 -13.88
CA VAL A 231 12.42 5.31 -15.34
C VAL A 231 11.10 5.23 -16.10
N ALA A 232 10.18 4.38 -15.67
CA ALA A 232 8.87 4.23 -16.30
C ALA A 232 8.00 5.50 -16.22
N LEU A 233 8.29 6.42 -15.30
CA LEU A 233 7.66 7.75 -15.22
C LEU A 233 8.50 8.79 -15.93
N ASP A 234 9.72 9.02 -15.44
CA ASP A 234 10.67 9.99 -15.95
C ASP A 234 12.09 9.64 -15.47
N PRO A 235 13.07 9.40 -16.38
CA PRO A 235 14.47 9.12 -16.01
C PRO A 235 15.10 10.17 -15.10
N LYS A 236 14.68 11.43 -15.17
CA LYS A 236 15.14 12.51 -14.28
C LYS A 236 15.05 12.11 -12.80
N LEU A 237 14.08 11.27 -12.43
CA LEU A 237 13.92 10.78 -11.06
C LEU A 237 15.11 9.95 -10.54
N LEU A 238 15.96 9.43 -11.42
CA LEU A 238 17.19 8.74 -11.03
C LEU A 238 18.30 9.73 -10.68
N TYR A 239 18.34 10.89 -11.32
CA TYR A 239 19.45 11.82 -11.34
C TYR A 239 19.22 13.10 -10.52
N LEU A 240 18.19 13.14 -9.69
CA LEU A 240 17.82 14.34 -8.90
C LEU A 240 18.94 14.89 -8.01
N GLU A 241 19.89 14.04 -7.58
CA GLU A 241 21.04 14.45 -6.75
C GLU A 241 22.29 14.70 -7.59
N ASP A 242 22.45 13.95 -8.68
CA ASP A 242 23.66 13.99 -9.53
C ASP A 242 23.55 15.05 -10.64
N ASP A 243 22.35 15.23 -11.20
CA ASP A 243 22.06 16.22 -12.25
C ASP A 243 20.68 16.85 -12.03
N PRO A 244 20.56 17.79 -11.09
CA PRO A 244 19.27 18.44 -10.78
C PRO A 244 18.74 19.28 -11.95
N ASP A 245 19.59 19.72 -12.87
CA ASP A 245 19.25 20.55 -14.03
C ASP A 245 18.83 19.71 -15.26
N MET A 246 18.92 18.38 -15.18
CA MET A 246 18.42 17.51 -16.24
C MET A 246 16.97 17.86 -16.59
N GLU A 247 16.68 18.02 -17.89
CA GLU A 247 15.32 18.32 -18.35
C GLU A 247 14.39 17.12 -18.13
N PRO A 248 13.13 17.34 -17.74
CA PRO A 248 12.11 16.30 -17.68
C PRO A 248 11.87 15.66 -19.04
N LEU A 249 11.52 14.37 -19.04
CA LEU A 249 11.25 13.62 -20.26
C LEU A 249 10.14 14.26 -21.09
N SER A 250 10.36 14.32 -22.41
CA SER A 250 9.35 14.71 -23.40
C SER A 250 8.80 13.49 -24.14
N GLY A 251 7.50 13.49 -24.44
CA GLY A 251 6.82 12.40 -25.14
C GLY A 251 6.53 11.18 -24.29
N GLY A 252 6.73 11.28 -22.96
CA GLY A 252 6.50 10.19 -22.00
C GLY A 252 5.09 10.19 -21.40
N LYS A 253 4.92 9.37 -20.36
CA LYS A 253 3.63 9.20 -19.65
C LYS A 253 3.11 10.49 -19.02
N VAL A 254 4.00 11.38 -18.58
CA VAL A 254 3.59 12.65 -17.97
C VAL A 254 2.94 13.56 -19.01
N ASP A 255 3.50 13.64 -20.22
CA ASP A 255 2.90 14.42 -21.32
C ASP A 255 1.52 13.87 -21.72
N GLU A 256 1.39 12.55 -21.81
CA GLU A 256 0.12 11.92 -22.13
C GLU A 256 -0.93 12.16 -21.04
N CYS A 257 -0.51 12.08 -19.77
CA CYS A 257 -1.36 12.41 -18.63
C CYS A 257 -1.86 13.86 -18.71
N VAL A 258 -0.97 14.81 -18.95
CA VAL A 258 -1.33 16.24 -19.12
C VAL A 258 -2.31 16.42 -20.28
N ARG A 259 -2.07 15.76 -21.42
CA ARG A 259 -2.97 15.81 -22.58
C ARG A 259 -4.36 15.30 -22.24
N ASN A 260 -4.46 14.16 -21.57
CA ASN A 260 -5.74 13.60 -21.15
C ASN A 260 -6.47 14.51 -20.15
N ILE A 261 -5.74 15.11 -19.20
CA ILE A 261 -6.33 16.07 -18.24
C ILE A 261 -6.92 17.27 -18.98
N LEU A 262 -6.22 17.82 -19.97
CA LEU A 262 -6.69 18.95 -20.76
C LEU A 262 -7.93 18.58 -21.59
N ASP A 263 -7.92 17.43 -22.26
CA ASP A 263 -9.04 16.94 -23.04
C ASP A 263 -10.30 16.72 -22.17
N ILE A 264 -10.16 16.09 -21.01
CA ILE A 264 -11.29 15.91 -20.07
C ILE A 264 -11.77 17.26 -19.53
N ARG A 265 -10.85 18.17 -19.18
CA ARG A 265 -11.19 19.50 -18.72
C ARG A 265 -12.04 20.26 -19.75
N ASP A 266 -11.63 20.21 -21.00
CA ASP A 266 -12.35 20.91 -22.09
C ASP A 266 -13.72 20.29 -22.35
N ARG A 267 -13.82 18.96 -22.36
CA ARG A 267 -15.09 18.25 -22.52
C ARG A 267 -16.09 18.51 -21.39
N THR A 268 -15.60 18.74 -20.19
CA THR A 268 -16.43 18.95 -18.98
C THR A 268 -16.52 20.42 -18.55
N GLU A 269 -16.17 21.37 -19.45
CA GLU A 269 -16.17 22.80 -19.13
C GLU A 269 -17.54 23.30 -18.67
N GLY A 270 -18.61 22.87 -19.36
CA GLY A 270 -19.99 23.31 -19.05
C GLY A 270 -20.47 22.90 -17.66
N GLU A 271 -20.01 21.77 -17.16
CA GLU A 271 -20.38 21.20 -15.86
C GLU A 271 -19.33 21.50 -14.78
N ARG A 272 -18.20 22.09 -15.18
CA ARG A 272 -17.02 22.29 -14.33
C ARG A 272 -16.60 20.98 -13.66
N GLY A 273 -16.52 19.90 -14.45
CA GLY A 273 -16.13 18.57 -13.98
C GLY A 273 -14.76 18.57 -13.32
N ALA A 274 -14.62 17.80 -12.26
CA ALA A 274 -13.39 17.66 -11.51
C ALA A 274 -12.66 16.37 -11.89
N GLN A 275 -11.34 16.33 -11.73
CA GLN A 275 -10.47 15.18 -12.01
C GLN A 275 -9.57 14.91 -10.82
N LEU A 276 -9.45 13.63 -10.43
CA LEU A 276 -8.47 13.17 -9.48
C LEU A 276 -7.27 12.57 -10.22
N VAL A 277 -6.09 13.09 -9.97
CA VAL A 277 -4.85 12.63 -10.61
C VAL A 277 -3.96 11.97 -9.56
N PHE A 278 -3.81 10.64 -9.69
CA PHE A 278 -3.03 9.84 -8.75
C PHE A 278 -1.59 9.67 -9.23
N VAL A 279 -0.65 10.13 -8.41
CA VAL A 279 0.80 9.98 -8.62
C VAL A 279 1.43 9.44 -7.35
N ASP A 280 1.70 8.13 -7.31
CA ASP A 280 2.21 7.44 -6.12
C ASP A 280 3.73 7.52 -5.97
N SER A 281 4.43 7.63 -7.09
CA SER A 281 5.88 7.80 -7.11
C SER A 281 6.23 9.28 -7.23
N SER A 282 7.31 9.71 -6.57
CA SER A 282 7.75 11.11 -6.63
C SER A 282 6.72 12.10 -6.07
N THR A 283 6.33 11.87 -4.82
CA THR A 283 5.47 12.82 -4.08
C THR A 283 6.26 14.06 -3.69
N PRO A 284 5.61 15.24 -3.60
CA PRO A 284 6.27 16.48 -3.21
C PRO A 284 7.07 16.35 -1.92
N ALA A 285 8.35 16.71 -1.99
CA ALA A 285 9.24 16.84 -0.86
C ALA A 285 9.97 18.18 -0.97
N SER A 286 10.20 18.82 0.17
CA SER A 286 10.79 20.16 0.22
C SER A 286 12.09 20.28 -0.60
N GLY A 287 12.10 21.16 -1.59
CA GLY A 287 13.28 21.53 -2.37
C GLY A 287 13.71 20.54 -3.45
N ARG A 288 12.94 19.50 -3.75
CA ARG A 288 13.24 18.55 -4.84
C ARG A 288 12.19 18.60 -5.93
N TRP A 289 12.61 18.49 -7.18
CA TRP A 289 11.75 18.29 -8.32
C TRP A 289 10.92 17.00 -8.14
N ASN A 290 9.66 17.04 -8.52
CA ASN A 290 8.75 15.90 -8.44
C ASN A 290 7.70 15.95 -9.54
N ILE A 291 7.07 14.81 -9.83
CA ILE A 291 6.11 14.65 -10.91
C ILE A 291 4.82 15.48 -10.67
N GLN A 292 4.34 15.60 -9.43
CA GLN A 292 3.10 16.35 -9.16
C GLN A 292 3.28 17.83 -9.48
N ASP A 293 4.40 18.42 -9.06
CA ASP A 293 4.73 19.82 -9.38
C ASP A 293 5.00 20.02 -10.87
N ASP A 294 5.62 19.04 -11.54
CA ASP A 294 5.84 19.09 -12.99
C ASP A 294 4.53 19.03 -13.79
N VAL A 295 3.61 18.15 -13.42
CA VAL A 295 2.26 18.10 -14.01
C VAL A 295 1.56 19.44 -13.80
N ARG A 296 1.57 20.00 -12.58
CA ARG A 296 0.99 21.31 -12.28
C ARG A 296 1.60 22.41 -13.18
N ARG A 297 2.94 22.46 -13.29
CA ARG A 297 3.65 23.41 -14.13
C ARG A 297 3.21 23.31 -15.59
N ARG A 298 3.20 22.10 -16.17
CA ARG A 298 2.81 21.86 -17.57
C ARG A 298 1.35 22.24 -17.84
N LEU A 299 0.46 22.01 -16.88
CA LEU A 299 -0.96 22.42 -16.99
C LEU A 299 -1.09 23.95 -16.99
N ILE A 300 -0.34 24.67 -16.15
CA ILE A 300 -0.33 26.13 -16.12
C ILE A 300 0.25 26.69 -17.44
N GLU A 301 1.34 26.12 -17.94
CA GLU A 301 1.94 26.48 -19.22
C GLU A 301 0.98 26.24 -20.41
N ALA A 302 0.13 25.21 -20.30
CA ALA A 302 -0.93 24.95 -21.28
C ALA A 302 -2.18 25.87 -21.13
N GLY A 303 -2.16 26.81 -20.18
CA GLY A 303 -3.21 27.82 -20.01
C GLY A 303 -4.29 27.47 -18.99
N VAL A 304 -4.12 26.42 -18.18
CA VAL A 304 -5.03 26.12 -17.06
C VAL A 304 -4.80 27.14 -15.95
N PRO A 305 -5.84 27.81 -15.43
CA PRO A 305 -5.69 28.75 -14.32
C PRO A 305 -5.13 28.03 -13.08
N GLU A 306 -4.12 28.60 -12.46
CA GLU A 306 -3.49 28.02 -11.28
C GLU A 306 -4.52 27.79 -10.14
N SER A 307 -5.56 28.62 -10.06
CA SER A 307 -6.63 28.48 -9.08
C SER A 307 -7.49 27.21 -9.24
N GLU A 308 -7.50 26.61 -10.44
CA GLU A 308 -8.23 25.37 -10.74
C GLU A 308 -7.43 24.11 -10.40
N ILE A 309 -6.15 24.22 -10.04
CA ILE A 309 -5.24 23.11 -9.74
C ILE A 309 -4.86 23.13 -8.27
N ALA A 310 -4.96 21.98 -7.62
CA ALA A 310 -4.49 21.83 -6.24
C ALA A 310 -3.78 20.49 -6.00
N CYS A 311 -2.84 20.49 -5.04
CA CYS A 311 -2.20 19.29 -4.54
C CYS A 311 -2.66 19.01 -3.10
N VAL A 312 -3.12 17.79 -2.80
CA VAL A 312 -3.53 17.42 -1.44
C VAL A 312 -2.37 17.47 -0.45
N THR A 313 -1.15 17.28 -0.93
CA THR A 313 0.07 17.40 -0.12
C THR A 313 0.25 18.79 0.49
N ASP A 314 -0.29 19.85 -0.11
CA ASP A 314 -0.22 21.23 0.41
C ASP A 314 -1.04 21.38 1.71
N ALA A 315 -2.03 20.49 1.93
CA ALA A 315 -2.87 20.43 3.12
C ALA A 315 -2.44 19.34 4.13
N LYS A 316 -1.26 18.71 3.93
CA LYS A 316 -0.80 17.59 4.77
C LYS A 316 -0.69 18.00 6.25
N GLY A 317 -1.31 17.19 7.12
CA GLY A 317 -1.34 17.42 8.57
C GLY A 317 -2.30 18.51 9.05
N LYS A 318 -3.14 19.08 8.16
CA LYS A 318 -4.09 20.15 8.49
C LYS A 318 -5.49 19.76 8.02
N SER A 319 -6.26 19.07 8.86
CA SER A 319 -7.62 18.58 8.55
C SER A 319 -8.53 19.68 7.98
N LYS A 320 -8.60 20.84 8.62
CA LYS A 320 -9.42 21.97 8.17
C LYS A 320 -9.07 22.49 6.76
N LEU A 321 -7.78 22.46 6.40
CA LEU A 321 -7.33 22.84 5.06
C LEU A 321 -7.73 21.80 4.01
N LYS A 322 -7.72 20.53 4.39
CA LYS A 322 -8.15 19.43 3.52
C LYS A 322 -9.64 19.49 3.25
N GLU A 323 -10.45 19.77 4.26
CA GLU A 323 -11.90 19.97 4.13
C GLU A 323 -12.22 21.17 3.24
N ALA A 324 -11.59 22.31 3.47
CA ALA A 324 -11.78 23.50 2.63
C ALA A 324 -11.32 23.29 1.17
N LEU A 325 -10.32 22.44 0.95
CA LEU A 325 -9.90 22.03 -0.39
C LEU A 325 -10.99 21.22 -1.09
N TYR A 326 -11.58 20.25 -0.39
CA TYR A 326 -12.64 19.41 -0.94
C TYR A 326 -13.91 20.20 -1.25
N GLU A 327 -14.26 21.18 -0.42
CA GLU A 327 -15.37 22.10 -0.70
C GLU A 327 -15.17 22.88 -2.00
N LYS A 328 -13.93 23.30 -2.29
CA LYS A 328 -13.61 23.96 -3.57
C LYS A 328 -13.70 23.01 -4.78
N VAL A 329 -13.45 21.71 -4.58
CA VAL A 329 -13.71 20.70 -5.62
C VAL A 329 -15.22 20.54 -5.84
N HIS A 330 -16.00 20.47 -4.77
CA HIS A 330 -17.47 20.39 -4.86
C HIS A 330 -18.10 21.62 -5.53
N SER A 331 -17.56 22.82 -5.28
CA SER A 331 -18.03 24.04 -5.93
C SER A 331 -17.62 24.12 -7.42
N GLY A 332 -16.60 23.37 -7.82
CA GLY A 332 -15.98 23.43 -9.13
C GLY A 332 -14.97 24.55 -9.30
N ASP A 333 -14.52 25.18 -8.18
CA ASP A 333 -13.41 26.14 -8.20
C ASP A 333 -12.08 25.44 -8.48
N ILE A 334 -11.90 24.21 -7.92
CA ILE A 334 -10.79 23.32 -8.22
C ILE A 334 -11.31 22.21 -9.12
N ARG A 335 -10.71 22.05 -10.28
CA ARG A 335 -11.07 21.06 -11.30
C ARG A 335 -10.04 19.95 -11.44
N ILE A 336 -8.82 20.17 -10.96
CA ILE A 336 -7.73 19.19 -11.05
C ILE A 336 -7.13 19.06 -9.65
N LEU A 337 -7.29 17.87 -9.06
CA LEU A 337 -6.77 17.56 -7.72
C LEU A 337 -5.70 16.48 -7.82
N LEU A 338 -4.45 16.87 -7.56
CA LEU A 338 -3.29 15.99 -7.58
C LEU A 338 -3.03 15.39 -6.21
N GLY A 339 -2.67 14.12 -6.16
CA GLY A 339 -2.26 13.45 -4.93
C GLY A 339 -1.78 12.03 -5.15
N SER A 340 -1.47 11.33 -4.07
CA SER A 340 -1.15 9.91 -4.11
C SER A 340 -2.36 9.07 -3.66
N THR A 341 -2.36 7.78 -3.99
CA THR A 341 -3.36 6.83 -3.48
C THR A 341 -3.49 6.91 -1.95
N THR A 342 -2.38 7.09 -1.23
CA THR A 342 -2.39 7.24 0.23
C THR A 342 -3.09 8.53 0.70
N THR A 343 -3.04 9.61 -0.08
CA THR A 343 -3.59 10.92 0.33
C THR A 343 -5.00 11.18 -0.18
N LEU A 344 -5.36 10.61 -1.33
CA LEU A 344 -6.64 10.76 -2.01
C LEU A 344 -7.51 9.50 -1.99
N GLY A 345 -6.92 8.30 -1.83
CA GLY A 345 -7.62 7.02 -2.01
C GLY A 345 -8.53 6.64 -0.85
N THR A 346 -8.28 7.14 0.36
CA THR A 346 -9.06 6.79 1.56
C THR A 346 -9.70 8.01 2.20
N GLY A 347 -10.99 7.92 2.51
CA GLY A 347 -11.72 8.98 3.21
C GLY A 347 -11.86 10.29 2.42
N THR A 348 -11.73 10.23 1.08
CA THR A 348 -11.90 11.39 0.21
C THR A 348 -13.30 11.37 -0.37
N ASN A 349 -14.12 12.35 -0.02
CA ASN A 349 -15.45 12.54 -0.55
C ASN A 349 -15.47 13.79 -1.43
N VAL A 350 -15.27 13.62 -2.76
CA VAL A 350 -15.26 14.71 -3.75
C VAL A 350 -16.08 14.34 -5.00
N GLN A 351 -17.02 13.40 -4.87
CA GLN A 351 -17.69 12.73 -5.98
C GLN A 351 -18.69 13.61 -6.77
N THR A 352 -19.11 14.74 -6.22
CA THR A 352 -20.20 15.55 -6.80
C THR A 352 -19.95 16.01 -8.24
N ARG A 353 -18.69 16.13 -8.64
CA ARG A 353 -18.29 16.61 -9.98
C ARG A 353 -17.26 15.72 -10.69
N LEU A 354 -17.05 14.50 -10.18
CA LEU A 354 -16.21 13.50 -10.83
C LEU A 354 -16.88 12.86 -12.03
#